data_7025c97d2fb21bbeac857b4be4923b64
#
_entry.id   7025c97d2fb21bbeac857b4be4923b64
#
_cell.length_a   1.000
_cell.length_b   1.000
_cell.length_c   1.000
_cell.angle_alpha   90.00
_cell.angle_beta   90.00
_cell.angle_gamma   90.00
#
_symmetry.space_group_name_H-M   'P 1'
#
loop_
_entity.id
_entity.type
_entity.pdbx_description
1 polymer ?
#
loop_
_entity_poly.entity_id
_entity_poly.type
_entity_poly.pdbx_seq_one_letter_code
_entity_poly.pdbx_strand_id
1 'polypeptide(L)'
;ELLDKPIKLTLDPDFRLLRRLAPDEAPPILRKIMLDQSTETIILSEENDIREVSMVLARKLLHRTPEMGSLDANKATSILVIGLQNQVNKWLDLNNLPLRPSNMQNIGTAYVWTMRQEGKTFVIVSAKDALSLQYLVRPLPHYGRQSYIIFDGAKVIERGIWPAQVQEIV
;
A
#
# COMPACT_ATOMS: atom_id res chain seq x y z
N GLU A 1 -27.09 33.82 -8.94
CA GLU A 1 -26.65 33.60 -10.36
C GLU A 1 -25.16 33.97 -10.43
N LEU A 2 -24.33 33.04 -10.95
CA LEU A 2 -22.90 33.31 -11.16
C LEU A 2 -22.74 34.05 -12.47
N LEU A 3 -22.00 35.18 -12.44
CA LEU A 3 -21.73 35.99 -13.62
C LEU A 3 -20.77 35.33 -14.60
N ASP A 4 -19.91 34.43 -14.12
CA ASP A 4 -18.93 33.69 -14.91
C ASP A 4 -19.04 32.18 -14.66
N LYS A 5 -18.61 31.39 -15.67
CA LYS A 5 -18.57 29.93 -15.55
C LYS A 5 -17.51 29.53 -14.52
N PRO A 6 -17.87 28.76 -13.48
CA PRO A 6 -16.88 28.32 -12.48
C PRO A 6 -15.80 27.45 -13.14
N ILE A 7 -14.54 27.72 -12.84
CA ILE A 7 -13.40 26.97 -13.34
C ILE A 7 -13.16 25.71 -12.50
N LYS A 8 -13.52 25.81 -11.19
CA LYS A 8 -13.25 24.74 -10.23
C LYS A 8 -14.28 24.79 -9.10
N LEU A 9 -14.79 23.62 -8.72
CA LEU A 9 -15.61 23.44 -7.52
C LEU A 9 -14.92 22.45 -6.59
N THR A 10 -14.71 22.85 -5.34
CA THR A 10 -14.16 21.98 -4.30
C THR A 10 -15.24 21.71 -3.26
N LEU A 11 -15.55 20.43 -3.03
CA LEU A 11 -16.54 20.02 -2.06
C LEU A 11 -15.88 19.70 -0.72
N ASP A 12 -16.25 20.45 0.33
CA ASP A 12 -15.81 20.21 1.71
C ASP A 12 -14.28 20.05 1.85
N PRO A 13 -13.49 21.08 1.47
CA PRO A 13 -12.03 20.98 1.41
C PRO A 13 -11.38 20.68 2.76
N ASP A 14 -12.06 21.00 3.85
CA ASP A 14 -11.57 20.80 5.22
C ASP A 14 -12.17 19.55 5.89
N PHE A 15 -12.95 18.74 5.16
CA PHE A 15 -13.64 17.55 5.69
C PHE A 15 -14.46 17.81 6.96
N ARG A 16 -15.16 18.97 7.01
CA ARG A 16 -15.97 19.38 8.16
C ARG A 16 -17.41 18.88 8.13
N LEU A 17 -17.89 18.47 6.96
CA LEU A 17 -19.22 17.92 6.81
C LEU A 17 -19.27 16.46 7.24
N LEU A 18 -20.30 16.09 7.98
CA LEU A 18 -20.54 14.71 8.39
C LEU A 18 -21.15 13.95 7.20
N ARG A 19 -20.28 13.52 6.26
CA ARG A 19 -20.66 12.79 5.07
C ARG A 19 -19.83 11.52 4.90
N ARG A 20 -20.36 10.56 4.18
CA ARG A 20 -19.59 9.39 3.75
C ARG A 20 -18.66 9.82 2.62
N LEU A 21 -17.36 9.60 2.81
CA LEU A 21 -16.37 9.82 1.76
C LEU A 21 -16.62 8.83 0.60
N ALA A 22 -16.43 9.29 -0.61
CA ALA A 22 -16.40 8.40 -1.76
C ALA A 22 -15.18 7.47 -1.67
N PRO A 23 -15.22 6.29 -2.31
CA PRO A 23 -14.12 5.32 -2.24
C PRO A 23 -12.76 5.87 -2.70
N ASP A 24 -12.77 6.86 -3.58
CA ASP A 24 -11.59 7.55 -4.13
C ASP A 24 -11.10 8.68 -3.24
N GLU A 25 -11.95 9.27 -2.41
CA GLU A 25 -11.56 10.28 -1.42
C GLU A 25 -10.92 9.66 -0.17
N ALA A 26 -11.39 8.47 0.23
CA ALA A 26 -10.83 7.77 1.39
C ALA A 26 -9.41 7.26 1.09
N PRO A 27 -8.43 7.55 1.96
CA PRO A 27 -7.08 7.05 1.77
C PRO A 27 -7.05 5.52 1.80
N PRO A 28 -6.23 4.86 0.95
CA PRO A 28 -6.09 3.42 1.01
C PRO A 28 -5.41 3.02 2.33
N ILE A 29 -5.89 1.94 2.94
CA ILE A 29 -5.33 1.33 4.15
C ILE A 29 -5.05 -0.15 3.90
N LEU A 30 -4.15 -0.76 4.69
CA LEU A 30 -3.77 -2.17 4.53
C LEU A 30 -4.97 -3.11 4.58
N ARG A 31 -5.96 -2.80 5.41
CA ARG A 31 -7.16 -3.64 5.58
C ARG A 31 -7.91 -3.88 4.27
N LYS A 32 -7.80 -2.97 3.30
CA LYS A 32 -8.45 -3.13 2.02
C LYS A 32 -8.00 -4.40 1.31
N ILE A 33 -6.69 -4.63 1.20
CA ILE A 33 -6.17 -5.86 0.58
C ILE A 33 -6.41 -7.11 1.43
N MET A 34 -6.43 -6.96 2.77
CA MET A 34 -6.65 -8.09 3.69
C MET A 34 -8.07 -8.67 3.54
N LEU A 35 -9.06 -7.83 3.24
CA LEU A 35 -10.46 -8.22 3.09
C LEU A 35 -10.85 -8.55 1.64
N ASP A 36 -10.10 -8.05 0.67
CA ASP A 36 -10.38 -8.29 -0.75
C ASP A 36 -9.93 -9.69 -1.15
N GLN A 37 -10.90 -10.55 -1.46
CA GLN A 37 -10.64 -11.95 -1.87
C GLN A 37 -9.94 -12.04 -3.22
N SER A 38 -9.98 -10.99 -4.05
CA SER A 38 -9.31 -10.92 -5.34
C SER A 38 -7.88 -10.39 -5.27
N THR A 39 -7.34 -10.13 -4.06
CA THR A 39 -5.96 -9.65 -3.90
C THR A 39 -4.96 -10.64 -4.46
N GLU A 40 -4.18 -10.20 -5.43
CA GLU A 40 -3.05 -10.93 -5.97
C GLU A 40 -1.75 -10.53 -5.28
N THR A 41 -0.80 -11.47 -5.22
CA THR A 41 0.48 -11.28 -4.55
C THR A 41 1.62 -11.39 -5.56
N ILE A 42 2.52 -10.41 -5.55
CA ILE A 42 3.74 -10.38 -6.35
C ILE A 42 4.94 -10.44 -5.40
N ILE A 43 5.74 -11.50 -5.52
CA ILE A 43 7.00 -11.66 -4.77
C ILE A 43 8.14 -11.42 -5.74
N LEU A 44 8.97 -10.41 -5.45
CA LEU A 44 9.99 -9.91 -6.37
C LEU A 44 11.32 -10.66 -6.31
N SER A 45 11.50 -11.57 -5.34
CA SER A 45 12.76 -12.32 -5.18
C SER A 45 12.67 -13.72 -5.75
N GLU A 46 13.74 -14.15 -6.42
CA GLU A 46 13.97 -15.54 -6.84
C GLU A 46 14.73 -16.35 -5.78
N GLU A 47 15.31 -15.69 -4.77
CA GLU A 47 16.02 -16.35 -3.68
C GLU A 47 15.05 -17.11 -2.78
N ASN A 48 15.32 -18.40 -2.54
CA ASN A 48 14.41 -19.28 -1.83
C ASN A 48 14.03 -18.77 -0.43
N ASP A 49 15.01 -18.31 0.34
CA ASP A 49 14.81 -17.84 1.71
C ASP A 49 13.88 -16.62 1.75
N ILE A 50 14.11 -15.65 0.84
CA ILE A 50 13.30 -14.44 0.75
C ILE A 50 11.90 -14.78 0.27
N ARG A 51 11.79 -15.68 -0.71
CA ARG A 51 10.53 -16.15 -1.28
C ARG A 51 9.68 -16.87 -0.23
N GLU A 52 10.29 -17.75 0.55
CA GLU A 52 9.60 -18.51 1.62
C GLU A 52 9.05 -17.55 2.69
N VAL A 53 9.87 -16.65 3.21
CA VAL A 53 9.46 -15.65 4.20
C VAL A 53 8.37 -14.74 3.65
N SER A 54 8.47 -14.31 2.39
CA SER A 54 7.46 -13.48 1.72
C SER A 54 6.12 -14.21 1.59
N MET A 55 6.14 -15.50 1.27
CA MET A 55 4.93 -16.33 1.22
C MET A 55 4.27 -16.50 2.59
N VAL A 56 5.08 -16.69 3.64
CA VAL A 56 4.57 -16.76 5.03
C VAL A 56 3.94 -15.44 5.43
N LEU A 57 4.60 -14.32 5.13
CA LEU A 57 4.09 -12.98 5.39
C LEU A 57 2.77 -12.72 4.66
N ALA A 58 2.70 -13.00 3.37
CA ALA A 58 1.49 -12.83 2.56
C ALA A 58 0.33 -13.67 3.10
N ARG A 59 0.58 -14.95 3.43
CA ARG A 59 -0.44 -15.83 4.03
C ARG A 59 -0.97 -15.28 5.35
N LYS A 60 -0.09 -14.78 6.21
CA LYS A 60 -0.47 -14.20 7.50
C LYS A 60 -1.27 -12.92 7.33
N LEU A 61 -0.85 -12.05 6.40
CA LEU A 61 -1.50 -10.77 6.14
C LEU A 61 -2.89 -10.95 5.53
N LEU A 62 -3.03 -11.86 4.56
CA LEU A 62 -4.27 -12.09 3.82
C LEU A 62 -5.20 -13.11 4.52
N HIS A 63 -4.73 -13.82 5.54
CA HIS A 63 -5.44 -14.90 6.22
C HIS A 63 -5.93 -16.03 5.29
N ARG A 64 -5.24 -16.21 4.16
CA ARG A 64 -5.49 -17.27 3.17
C ARG A 64 -4.23 -17.59 2.38
N THR A 65 -4.30 -18.65 1.58
CA THR A 65 -3.23 -18.92 0.59
C THR A 65 -3.19 -17.79 -0.43
N PRO A 66 -2.04 -17.11 -0.62
CA PRO A 66 -1.92 -16.03 -1.59
C PRO A 66 -2.09 -16.55 -3.01
N GLU A 67 -2.86 -15.83 -3.82
CA GLU A 67 -2.88 -16.01 -5.26
C GLU A 67 -1.70 -15.24 -5.86
N MET A 68 -0.85 -15.95 -6.60
CA MET A 68 0.27 -15.31 -7.29
C MET A 68 -0.23 -14.58 -8.52
N GLY A 69 0.11 -13.32 -8.63
CA GLY A 69 -0.36 -12.44 -9.70
C GLY A 69 0.76 -11.80 -10.50
N SER A 70 0.33 -11.07 -11.52
CA SER A 70 1.14 -10.16 -12.31
C SER A 70 0.39 -8.83 -12.47
N LEU A 71 1.12 -7.76 -12.83
CA LEU A 71 0.49 -6.46 -13.09
C LEU A 71 -0.55 -6.48 -14.22
N ASP A 72 -0.38 -7.38 -15.18
CA ASP A 72 -1.26 -7.53 -16.34
C ASP A 72 -2.60 -8.22 -16.02
N ALA A 73 -2.77 -8.70 -14.79
CA ALA A 73 -4.02 -9.31 -14.36
C ALA A 73 -5.15 -8.28 -14.31
N ASN A 74 -5.96 -8.25 -15.35
CA ASN A 74 -7.12 -7.34 -15.47
C ASN A 74 -8.22 -7.58 -14.42
N LYS A 75 -8.07 -8.58 -13.55
CA LYS A 75 -9.08 -8.98 -12.57
C LYS A 75 -8.83 -8.44 -11.15
N ALA A 76 -7.57 -8.26 -10.76
CA ALA A 76 -7.25 -7.85 -9.40
C ALA A 76 -7.51 -6.34 -9.20
N THR A 77 -8.31 -6.01 -8.19
CA THR A 77 -8.49 -4.64 -7.72
C THR A 77 -7.50 -4.27 -6.62
N SER A 78 -6.84 -5.27 -6.03
CA SER A 78 -5.86 -5.12 -4.96
C SER A 78 -4.62 -5.98 -5.23
N ILE A 79 -3.44 -5.41 -5.03
CA ILE A 79 -2.16 -6.07 -5.29
C ILE A 79 -1.25 -5.89 -4.07
N LEU A 80 -0.73 -7.02 -3.57
CA LEU A 80 0.30 -7.07 -2.54
C LEU A 80 1.66 -7.34 -3.19
N VAL A 81 2.60 -6.41 -3.04
CA VAL A 81 3.96 -6.54 -3.55
C VAL A 81 4.94 -6.69 -2.40
N ILE A 82 5.78 -7.73 -2.43
CA ILE A 82 6.76 -8.00 -1.37
C ILE A 82 8.14 -8.22 -2.00
N GLY A 83 9.16 -7.53 -1.47
CA GLY A 83 10.52 -7.68 -1.93
C GLY A 83 11.55 -6.91 -1.10
N LEU A 84 12.81 -7.03 -1.50
CA LEU A 84 13.89 -6.21 -0.96
C LEU A 84 13.83 -4.79 -1.54
N GLN A 85 14.40 -3.80 -0.84
CA GLN A 85 14.31 -2.39 -1.21
C GLN A 85 14.77 -2.10 -2.65
N ASN A 86 15.88 -2.70 -3.06
CA ASN A 86 16.39 -2.55 -4.42
C ASN A 86 15.47 -3.18 -5.47
N GLN A 87 14.90 -4.36 -5.18
CA GLN A 87 13.97 -5.06 -6.06
C GLN A 87 12.65 -4.29 -6.19
N VAL A 88 12.12 -3.80 -5.06
CA VAL A 88 10.89 -2.99 -5.03
C VAL A 88 11.08 -1.70 -5.82
N ASN A 89 12.16 -0.96 -5.60
CA ASN A 89 12.41 0.29 -6.32
C ASN A 89 12.52 0.06 -7.83
N LYS A 90 13.28 -0.98 -8.24
CA LYS A 90 13.41 -1.34 -9.65
C LYS A 90 12.07 -1.75 -10.27
N TRP A 91 11.27 -2.51 -9.53
CA TRP A 91 9.96 -2.96 -10.01
C TRP A 91 8.98 -1.77 -10.15
N LEU A 92 8.95 -0.85 -9.19
CA LEU A 92 8.13 0.36 -9.25
C LEU A 92 8.50 1.21 -10.46
N ASP A 93 9.81 1.43 -10.69
CA ASP A 93 10.32 2.20 -11.82
C ASP A 93 9.96 1.57 -13.17
N LEU A 94 10.19 0.27 -13.32
CA LEU A 94 9.84 -0.48 -14.55
C LEU A 94 8.34 -0.45 -14.89
N ASN A 95 7.49 -0.29 -13.88
CA ASN A 95 6.04 -0.27 -14.05
C ASN A 95 5.44 1.14 -14.00
N ASN A 96 6.28 2.18 -14.06
CA ASN A 96 5.88 3.58 -13.97
C ASN A 96 5.00 3.89 -12.74
N LEU A 97 5.26 3.21 -11.62
CA LEU A 97 4.56 3.41 -10.36
C LEU A 97 5.34 4.38 -9.45
N PRO A 98 4.65 5.17 -8.63
CA PRO A 98 5.31 6.06 -7.68
C PRO A 98 6.26 5.31 -6.75
N LEU A 99 7.44 5.85 -6.54
CA LEU A 99 8.39 5.36 -5.55
C LEU A 99 7.86 5.58 -4.12
N ARG A 100 8.57 5.03 -3.13
CA ARG A 100 8.24 5.26 -1.72
C ARG A 100 8.09 6.77 -1.43
N PRO A 101 6.99 7.19 -0.80
CA PRO A 101 6.75 8.60 -0.49
C PRO A 101 7.91 9.23 0.31
N SER A 102 8.30 10.44 -0.06
CA SER A 102 9.45 11.15 0.52
C SER A 102 9.29 11.49 2.01
N ASN A 103 8.05 11.57 2.50
CA ASN A 103 7.75 11.75 3.92
C ASN A 103 8.02 10.50 4.77
N MET A 104 8.17 9.33 4.17
CA MET A 104 8.64 8.13 4.86
C MET A 104 10.16 8.18 4.98
N GLN A 105 10.65 8.67 6.11
CA GLN A 105 12.08 8.84 6.37
C GLN A 105 12.84 7.51 6.27
N ASN A 106 14.11 7.59 5.88
CA ASN A 106 14.96 6.39 5.74
C ASN A 106 15.58 5.98 7.08
N ILE A 107 14.74 5.65 8.06
CA ILE A 107 15.15 5.38 9.46
C ILE A 107 14.90 3.93 9.88
N GLY A 108 14.26 3.11 9.06
CA GLY A 108 13.88 1.74 9.40
C GLY A 108 14.57 0.67 8.56
N THR A 109 14.33 -0.58 8.93
CA THR A 109 14.78 -1.76 8.19
C THR A 109 13.72 -2.31 7.24
N ALA A 110 12.45 -1.94 7.44
CA ALA A 110 11.36 -2.30 6.54
C ALA A 110 10.29 -1.20 6.47
N TYR A 111 9.67 -1.09 5.30
CA TYR A 111 8.68 -0.08 4.95
C TYR A 111 7.46 -0.74 4.34
N VAL A 112 6.30 -0.36 4.82
CA VAL A 112 5.03 -0.80 4.26
C VAL A 112 4.20 0.42 3.94
N TRP A 113 3.68 0.52 2.72
CA TRP A 113 2.80 1.62 2.35
C TRP A 113 1.76 1.20 1.34
N THR A 114 0.68 1.96 1.33
CA THR A 114 -0.42 1.80 0.38
C THR A 114 -0.37 2.90 -0.65
N MET A 115 -0.77 2.59 -1.86
CA MET A 115 -1.02 3.58 -2.90
C MET A 115 -2.20 3.16 -3.77
N ARG A 116 -2.76 4.11 -4.49
CA ARG A 116 -3.80 3.87 -5.50
C ARG A 116 -3.30 4.36 -6.85
N GLN A 117 -3.37 3.50 -7.83
CA GLN A 117 -2.98 3.82 -9.20
C GLN A 117 -3.93 3.11 -10.17
N GLU A 118 -4.50 3.86 -11.14
CA GLU A 118 -5.38 3.31 -12.19
C GLU A 118 -6.53 2.44 -11.64
N GLY A 119 -7.16 2.88 -10.55
CA GLY A 119 -8.26 2.18 -9.91
C GLY A 119 -7.85 0.97 -9.05
N LYS A 120 -6.58 0.55 -9.09
CA LYS A 120 -6.04 -0.54 -8.28
C LYS A 120 -5.47 -0.01 -6.97
N THR A 121 -5.59 -0.80 -5.91
CA THR A 121 -4.95 -0.53 -4.62
C THR A 121 -3.73 -1.42 -4.46
N PHE A 122 -2.58 -0.81 -4.23
CA PHE A 122 -1.33 -1.51 -3.96
C PHE A 122 -0.99 -1.42 -2.48
N VAL A 123 -0.48 -2.50 -1.93
CA VAL A 123 0.29 -2.50 -0.69
C VAL A 123 1.69 -3.00 -1.02
N ILE A 124 2.66 -2.16 -0.75
CA ILE A 124 4.07 -2.45 -0.99
C ILE A 124 4.73 -2.77 0.34
N VAL A 125 5.43 -3.90 0.40
CA VAL A 125 6.28 -4.31 1.51
C VAL A 125 7.72 -4.35 1.01
N SER A 126 8.54 -3.46 1.53
CA SER A 126 9.92 -3.26 1.12
C SER A 126 10.85 -3.41 2.33
N ALA A 127 11.75 -4.38 2.31
CA ALA A 127 12.65 -4.65 3.42
C ALA A 127 14.12 -4.61 3.00
N LYS A 128 15.00 -4.37 3.97
CA LYS A 128 16.45 -4.35 3.76
C LYS A 128 17.00 -5.73 3.41
N ASP A 129 16.50 -6.76 4.07
CA ASP A 129 16.96 -8.15 3.97
C ASP A 129 15.85 -9.14 4.39
N ALA A 130 16.12 -10.45 4.25
CA ALA A 130 15.19 -11.52 4.61
C ALA A 130 14.80 -11.49 6.10
N LEU A 131 15.74 -11.16 6.98
CA LEU A 131 15.49 -11.09 8.43
C LEU A 131 14.49 -9.96 8.74
N SER A 132 14.63 -8.81 8.08
CA SER A 132 13.69 -7.70 8.20
C SER A 132 12.28 -8.06 7.73
N LEU A 133 12.15 -8.87 6.66
CA LEU A 133 10.85 -9.45 6.25
C LEU A 133 10.28 -10.39 7.31
N GLN A 134 11.11 -11.25 7.88
CA GLN A 134 10.71 -12.20 8.91
C GLN A 134 10.15 -11.50 10.15
N TYR A 135 10.75 -10.38 10.56
CA TYR A 135 10.26 -9.58 11.67
C TYR A 135 8.86 -9.00 11.45
N LEU A 136 8.43 -8.80 10.20
CA LEU A 136 7.09 -8.29 9.87
C LEU A 136 5.99 -9.34 10.01
N VAL A 137 6.30 -10.63 9.89
CA VAL A 137 5.33 -11.73 9.82
C VAL A 137 4.34 -11.70 11.00
N ARG A 138 4.82 -11.36 12.18
CA ARG A 138 4.00 -11.34 13.39
C ARG A 138 3.26 -10.00 13.59
N PRO A 139 3.93 -8.82 13.55
CA PRO A 139 3.27 -7.56 13.86
C PRO A 139 2.40 -7.00 12.73
N LEU A 140 2.82 -7.11 11.45
CA LEU A 140 2.16 -6.42 10.35
C LEU A 140 0.65 -6.67 10.23
N PRO A 141 0.12 -7.90 10.41
CA PRO A 141 -1.33 -8.15 10.32
C PRO A 141 -2.18 -7.34 11.30
N HIS A 142 -1.60 -6.83 12.39
CA HIS A 142 -2.32 -6.02 13.38
C HIS A 142 -2.49 -4.55 12.98
N TYR A 143 -1.82 -4.11 11.92
CA TYR A 143 -1.80 -2.71 11.47
C TYR A 143 -2.72 -2.43 10.28
N GLY A 144 -3.77 -3.20 10.10
CA GLY A 144 -4.71 -3.07 8.98
C GLY A 144 -5.31 -1.67 8.77
N ARG A 145 -5.39 -0.86 9.83
CA ARG A 145 -5.95 0.51 9.76
C ARG A 145 -4.97 1.57 9.29
N GLN A 146 -3.70 1.23 9.05
CA GLN A 146 -2.67 2.16 8.64
C GLN A 146 -2.56 2.22 7.11
N SER A 147 -2.17 3.38 6.59
CA SER A 147 -1.79 3.57 5.19
C SER A 147 -0.29 3.35 5.00
N TYR A 148 0.52 3.67 6.01
CA TYR A 148 1.95 3.40 5.97
C TYR A 148 2.50 3.06 7.35
N ILE A 149 3.60 2.31 7.36
CA ILE A 149 4.30 1.88 8.58
C ILE A 149 5.79 1.76 8.28
N ILE A 150 6.62 2.23 9.20
CA ILE A 150 8.07 2.04 9.20
C ILE A 150 8.44 1.15 10.39
N PHE A 151 9.18 0.08 10.11
CA PHE A 151 9.67 -0.86 11.11
C PHE A 151 11.20 -0.77 11.25
N ASP A 152 11.67 -0.95 12.48
CA ASP A 152 13.05 -1.31 12.77
C ASP A 152 13.04 -2.67 13.50
N GLY A 153 13.45 -3.71 12.78
CA GLY A 153 13.16 -5.08 13.19
C GLY A 153 11.66 -5.31 13.33
N ALA A 154 11.21 -5.79 14.50
CA ALA A 154 9.79 -5.99 14.80
C ALA A 154 9.09 -4.75 15.40
N LYS A 155 9.86 -3.70 15.71
CA LYS A 155 9.34 -2.49 16.35
C LYS A 155 8.83 -1.50 15.31
N VAL A 156 7.64 -0.96 15.52
CA VAL A 156 7.13 0.16 14.72
C VAL A 156 7.79 1.45 15.19
N ILE A 157 8.43 2.17 14.26
CA ILE A 157 9.02 3.49 14.50
C ILE A 157 8.01 4.58 14.17
N GLU A 158 7.34 4.44 13.02
CA GLU A 158 6.38 5.40 12.52
C GLU A 158 5.22 4.69 11.83
N ARG A 159 4.04 5.28 11.89
CA ARG A 159 2.85 4.80 11.19
C ARG A 159 1.85 5.92 11.02
N GLY A 160 0.99 5.80 10.03
CA GLY A 160 -0.04 6.80 9.81
C GLY A 160 -1.05 6.41 8.74
N ILE A 161 -1.97 7.34 8.52
CA ILE A 161 -2.97 7.28 7.46
C ILE A 161 -2.67 8.44 6.51
N TRP A 162 -2.70 8.19 5.20
CA TRP A 162 -2.56 9.26 4.22
C TRP A 162 -3.68 10.28 4.38
N PRO A 163 -3.44 11.56 4.09
CA PRO A 163 -4.51 12.54 4.06
C PRO A 163 -5.58 12.12 3.03
N ALA A 164 -6.84 12.42 3.36
CA ALA A 164 -7.93 12.23 2.42
C ALA A 164 -7.75 13.13 1.19
N GLN A 165 -8.14 12.64 0.02
CA GLN A 165 -8.09 13.43 -1.21
C GLN A 165 -9.36 14.28 -1.33
N VAL A 166 -9.17 15.56 -1.60
CA VAL A 166 -10.28 16.48 -1.86
C VAL A 166 -10.80 16.25 -3.26
N GLN A 167 -12.10 16.06 -3.39
CA GLN A 167 -12.74 15.91 -4.69
C GLN A 167 -12.82 17.28 -5.39
N GLU A 168 -12.14 17.40 -6.52
CA GLU A 168 -12.19 18.58 -7.38
C GLU A 168 -13.05 18.27 -8.62
N ILE A 169 -14.06 19.06 -8.84
CA ILE A 169 -14.90 19.01 -10.05
C ILE A 169 -14.43 20.14 -10.96
N VAL A 170 -13.89 19.79 -12.10
CA VAL A 170 -13.39 20.72 -13.12
C VAL A 170 -14.46 20.93 -14.21
#